data_42f793a28b6451ba93965f2c27482ac8
#
_entry.id   42f793a28b6451ba93965f2c27482ac8
#
_cell.length_a   1.000
_cell.length_b   1.000
_cell.length_c   1.000
_cell.angle_alpha   90.00
_cell.angle_beta   90.00
_cell.angle_gamma   90.00
#
_symmetry.space_group_name_H-M   'P 1'
#
loop_
_entity.id
_entity.type
_entity.pdbx_description
1 polymer ?
#
loop_
_entity_poly.entity_id
_entity_poly.type
_entity_poly.pdbx_seq_one_letter_code
_entity_poly.pdbx_strand_id
1 'polypeptide(L)'
;MLLTPQRTFRLFLSVFAVVSALIVVITNLSGIGWSWDSTDYVSAGRAISRGLGPLDVTARPMTVRTPGYPALIAIGEWLNLPTNFTLVAINAVCASIITTCTFIMLYQHTRIGTAIFATTFVLINPSLLWQYSMAWSEPPFLAVLMLTIVSSLYMQHPSKYVILAVLFTLLFFMRYVGPVFSAPIAAIGVLADAKVRGWMKSFVGNAAALIASFIPMWWWIARNQRIDGTLTGARQAGGGTFVEALLNGFATIGTFFSGQPFDSIIYKNWSNYPFAARTMFVVLVIAMLGSLLGIYKNVTASTFSNPAVLAAAMPSLVVMTYVIFSAYRFVHLELGRLDTRMMVPLLAPIVIVFAITLDRATINKKRTSIAFFVLAASLVIANSVVFVTDTVSFATNSRHSSTSESQDLPLYSFVRALPTSSGLFSNAPQQLAPFVDNWPIFTQFQMDTPRPVPCEHRYAVWYKGFSLQDNIPSMTPVLYEDETGLVFDLGLCSTNINTIWD
;
A
#
# COMPACT_ATOMS: atom_id res chain seq x y z
N MET A 1 38.48 -17.13 6.57
CA MET A 1 38.18 -16.27 7.73
C MET A 1 36.65 -16.23 7.89
N LEU A 2 36.07 -17.01 8.82
CA LEU A 2 34.63 -17.04 9.03
C LEU A 2 34.18 -15.73 9.70
N LEU A 3 33.17 -15.09 9.15
CA LEU A 3 32.59 -13.88 9.73
C LEU A 3 31.97 -14.19 11.10
N THR A 4 32.10 -13.27 12.06
CA THR A 4 31.39 -13.41 13.34
C THR A 4 29.88 -13.31 13.11
N PRO A 5 29.02 -13.93 13.92
CA PRO A 5 27.56 -13.87 13.76
C PRO A 5 27.01 -12.45 13.62
N GLN A 6 27.59 -11.51 14.35
CA GLN A 6 27.20 -10.08 14.28
C GLN A 6 27.58 -9.42 12.95
N ARG A 7 28.76 -9.77 12.39
CA ARG A 7 29.17 -9.27 11.06
C ARG A 7 28.30 -9.87 9.96
N THR A 8 28.00 -11.16 10.05
CA THR A 8 27.09 -11.85 9.13
C THR A 8 25.71 -11.20 9.15
N PHE A 9 25.15 -10.93 10.32
CA PHE A 9 23.87 -10.24 10.46
C PHE A 9 23.88 -8.87 9.77
N ARG A 10 24.87 -8.03 10.09
CA ARG A 10 24.98 -6.68 9.49
C ARG A 10 25.16 -6.73 7.97
N LEU A 11 25.95 -7.69 7.47
CA LEU A 11 26.14 -7.87 6.04
C LEU A 11 24.81 -8.17 5.33
N PHE A 12 24.07 -9.18 5.78
CA PHE A 12 22.78 -9.53 5.14
C PHE A 12 21.76 -8.41 5.27
N LEU A 13 21.71 -7.72 6.41
CA LEU A 13 20.84 -6.57 6.59
C LEU A 13 21.11 -5.48 5.54
N SER A 14 22.39 -5.13 5.34
CA SER A 14 22.80 -4.14 4.33
C SER A 14 22.52 -4.62 2.91
N VAL A 15 22.82 -5.90 2.61
CA VAL A 15 22.53 -6.48 1.29
C VAL A 15 21.03 -6.43 0.98
N PHE A 16 20.17 -6.87 1.89
CA PHE A 16 18.73 -6.82 1.68
C PHE A 16 18.22 -5.40 1.51
N ALA A 17 18.70 -4.44 2.30
CA ALA A 17 18.32 -3.03 2.16
C ALA A 17 18.70 -2.48 0.77
N VAL A 18 19.95 -2.66 0.35
CA VAL A 18 20.46 -2.11 -0.91
C VAL A 18 19.82 -2.81 -2.12
N VAL A 19 19.74 -4.14 -2.11
CA VAL A 19 19.15 -4.91 -3.22
C VAL A 19 17.68 -4.58 -3.40
N SER A 20 16.91 -4.43 -2.30
CA SER A 20 15.51 -4.02 -2.37
C SER A 20 15.34 -2.65 -3.02
N ALA A 21 16.14 -1.67 -2.61
CA ALA A 21 16.09 -0.33 -3.20
C ALA A 21 16.46 -0.36 -4.70
N LEU A 22 17.51 -1.09 -5.07
CA LEU A 22 17.95 -1.22 -6.46
C LEU A 22 16.87 -1.87 -7.34
N ILE A 23 16.21 -2.93 -6.86
CA ILE A 23 15.11 -3.58 -7.57
C ILE A 23 14.00 -2.56 -7.87
N VAL A 24 13.59 -1.76 -6.88
CA VAL A 24 12.54 -0.75 -7.09
C VAL A 24 12.99 0.30 -8.10
N VAL A 25 14.22 0.78 -8.03
CA VAL A 25 14.75 1.74 -9.00
C VAL A 25 14.76 1.15 -10.42
N ILE A 26 15.28 -0.08 -10.57
CA ILE A 26 15.33 -0.75 -11.88
C ILE A 26 13.93 -0.97 -12.45
N THR A 27 12.99 -1.43 -11.62
CA THR A 27 11.61 -1.68 -12.03
C THR A 27 10.90 -0.42 -12.54
N ASN A 28 11.32 0.76 -12.08
CA ASN A 28 10.69 2.04 -12.42
C ASN A 28 11.55 2.91 -13.35
N LEU A 29 12.47 2.32 -14.13
CA LEU A 29 13.31 3.09 -15.07
C LEU A 29 12.51 3.81 -16.15
N SER A 30 11.38 3.23 -16.60
CA SER A 30 10.46 3.85 -17.55
C SER A 30 9.39 4.73 -16.89
N GLY A 31 9.46 4.94 -15.57
CA GLY A 31 8.50 5.69 -14.77
C GLY A 31 7.63 4.82 -13.88
N ILE A 32 7.05 5.45 -12.84
CA ILE A 32 6.15 4.79 -11.91
C ILE A 32 4.71 4.81 -12.44
N GLY A 33 3.98 3.72 -12.26
CA GLY A 33 2.59 3.61 -12.72
C GLY A 33 1.63 4.47 -11.90
N TRP A 34 0.64 5.03 -12.58
CA TRP A 34 -0.43 5.82 -11.97
C TRP A 34 -1.78 5.11 -12.11
N SER A 35 -2.60 5.26 -11.10
CA SER A 35 -4.01 4.86 -11.06
C SER A 35 -4.87 6.03 -10.59
N TRP A 36 -6.18 5.86 -10.53
CA TRP A 36 -7.09 6.84 -9.93
C TRP A 36 -6.63 7.29 -8.54
N ASP A 37 -6.24 6.33 -7.68
CA ASP A 37 -5.75 6.64 -6.34
C ASP A 37 -4.45 7.45 -6.38
N SER A 38 -3.55 7.10 -7.31
CA SER A 38 -2.25 7.77 -7.48
C SER A 38 -2.43 9.25 -7.79
N THR A 39 -3.35 9.55 -8.70
CA THR A 39 -3.67 10.92 -9.11
C THR A 39 -4.14 11.76 -7.93
N ASP A 40 -5.03 11.23 -7.11
CA ASP A 40 -5.50 11.94 -5.91
C ASP A 40 -4.38 12.12 -4.88
N TYR A 41 -3.52 11.11 -4.69
CA TYR A 41 -2.40 11.24 -3.76
C TYR A 41 -1.40 12.30 -4.19
N VAL A 42 -1.03 12.33 -5.47
CA VAL A 42 -0.09 13.33 -5.99
C VAL A 42 -0.71 14.72 -5.95
N SER A 43 -1.97 14.87 -6.36
CA SER A 43 -2.70 16.14 -6.29
C SER A 43 -2.77 16.66 -4.85
N ALA A 44 -3.09 15.79 -3.90
CA ALA A 44 -3.11 16.17 -2.49
C ALA A 44 -1.71 16.52 -1.96
N GLY A 45 -0.66 15.84 -2.40
CA GLY A 45 0.72 16.19 -2.08
C GLY A 45 1.10 17.58 -2.58
N ARG A 46 0.80 17.90 -3.82
CA ARG A 46 1.00 19.23 -4.41
C ARG A 46 0.18 20.32 -3.70
N ALA A 47 -1.06 20.01 -3.30
CA ALA A 47 -1.89 20.94 -2.54
C ALA A 47 -1.33 21.21 -1.16
N ILE A 48 -0.86 20.18 -0.45
CA ILE A 48 -0.21 20.31 0.85
C ILE A 48 1.05 21.16 0.75
N SER A 49 1.89 20.94 -0.25
CA SER A 49 3.13 21.71 -0.45
C SER A 49 2.87 23.20 -0.67
N ARG A 50 1.71 23.56 -1.23
CA ARG A 50 1.26 24.93 -1.46
C ARG A 50 0.49 25.54 -0.27
N GLY A 51 0.35 24.82 0.85
CA GLY A 51 -0.38 25.27 2.03
C GLY A 51 -1.92 25.21 1.91
N LEU A 52 -2.46 24.58 0.87
CA LEU A 52 -3.91 24.48 0.63
C LEU A 52 -4.57 23.30 1.38
N GLY A 53 -3.77 22.48 2.06
CA GLY A 53 -4.24 21.23 2.66
C GLY A 53 -4.43 20.09 1.64
N PRO A 54 -4.90 18.91 2.08
CA PRO A 54 -5.06 17.76 1.19
C PRO A 54 -6.32 17.91 0.33
N LEU A 55 -6.12 18.24 -0.95
CA LEU A 55 -7.16 18.35 -1.97
C LEU A 55 -6.94 17.25 -3.02
N ASP A 56 -8.02 16.64 -3.50
CA ASP A 56 -7.97 15.66 -4.60
C ASP A 56 -7.65 16.33 -5.96
N VAL A 57 -7.60 15.55 -7.02
CA VAL A 57 -7.30 16.05 -8.36
C VAL A 57 -8.27 17.15 -8.84
N THR A 58 -9.48 17.15 -8.31
CA THR A 58 -10.55 18.09 -8.65
C THR A 58 -10.64 19.25 -7.67
N ALA A 59 -9.62 19.45 -6.83
CA ALA A 59 -9.53 20.48 -5.80
C ALA A 59 -10.61 20.40 -4.70
N ARG A 60 -11.23 19.24 -4.50
CA ARG A 60 -12.12 19.02 -3.36
C ARG A 60 -11.32 18.54 -2.15
N PRO A 61 -11.73 18.92 -0.92
CA PRO A 61 -11.09 18.38 0.28
C PRO A 61 -11.12 16.85 0.30
N MET A 62 -9.95 16.23 0.39
CA MET A 62 -9.82 14.78 0.39
C MET A 62 -10.32 14.20 1.72
N THR A 63 -11.33 13.32 1.67
CA THR A 63 -11.92 12.63 2.82
C THR A 63 -11.88 11.11 2.68
N VAL A 64 -11.96 10.60 1.44
CA VAL A 64 -11.97 9.15 1.12
C VAL A 64 -10.63 8.49 1.42
N ARG A 65 -9.54 9.25 1.36
CA ARG A 65 -8.17 8.80 1.63
C ARG A 65 -7.53 9.60 2.77
N THR A 66 -6.54 9.01 3.38
CA THR A 66 -5.77 9.62 4.47
C THR A 66 -4.60 10.47 3.94
N PRO A 67 -4.14 11.50 4.66
CA PRO A 67 -3.14 12.45 4.16
C PRO A 67 -1.69 11.98 4.30
N GLY A 68 -1.40 10.83 4.90
CA GLY A 68 -0.02 10.43 5.21
C GLY A 68 0.85 10.21 3.98
N TYR A 69 0.34 9.47 2.98
CA TYR A 69 1.09 9.29 1.74
C TYR A 69 1.21 10.61 0.94
N PRO A 70 0.15 11.41 0.75
CA PRO A 70 0.28 12.77 0.23
C PRO A 70 1.31 13.64 0.95
N ALA A 71 1.39 13.55 2.28
CA ALA A 71 2.38 14.32 3.04
C ALA A 71 3.84 13.90 2.72
N LEU A 72 4.09 12.61 2.46
CA LEU A 72 5.39 12.15 1.99
C LEU A 72 5.71 12.71 0.59
N ILE A 73 4.73 12.77 -0.29
CA ILE A 73 4.88 13.38 -1.63
C ILE A 73 5.16 14.88 -1.50
N ALA A 74 4.44 15.58 -0.61
CA ALA A 74 4.64 17.01 -0.37
C ALA A 74 6.07 17.35 0.07
N ILE A 75 6.77 16.46 0.77
CA ILE A 75 8.19 16.65 1.11
C ILE A 75 9.03 16.74 -0.16
N GLY A 76 8.81 15.87 -1.15
CA GLY A 76 9.50 15.95 -2.44
C GLY A 76 9.21 17.25 -3.19
N GLU A 77 7.96 17.67 -3.22
CA GLU A 77 7.55 18.94 -3.83
C GLU A 77 8.20 20.16 -3.15
N TRP A 78 8.30 20.19 -1.80
CA TRP A 78 9.02 21.25 -1.06
C TRP A 78 10.52 21.27 -1.36
N LEU A 79 11.10 20.10 -1.64
CA LEU A 79 12.51 19.98 -2.03
C LEU A 79 12.73 20.22 -3.53
N ASN A 80 11.68 20.55 -4.29
CA ASN A 80 11.69 20.73 -5.75
C ASN A 80 12.24 19.49 -6.49
N LEU A 81 11.95 18.29 -5.97
CA LEU A 81 12.31 17.04 -6.63
C LEU A 81 11.24 16.66 -7.67
N PRO A 82 11.64 16.07 -8.81
CA PRO A 82 10.68 15.54 -9.76
C PRO A 82 9.72 14.55 -9.08
N THR A 83 8.41 14.66 -9.35
CA THR A 83 7.38 13.82 -8.73
C THR A 83 7.69 12.33 -8.90
N ASN A 84 8.09 11.90 -10.11
CA ASN A 84 8.43 10.51 -10.38
C ASN A 84 9.62 10.03 -9.52
N PHE A 85 10.67 10.84 -9.38
CA PHE A 85 11.81 10.54 -8.52
C PHE A 85 11.38 10.39 -7.05
N THR A 86 10.55 11.31 -6.55
CA THR A 86 10.02 11.27 -5.18
C THR A 86 9.25 9.97 -4.91
N LEU A 87 8.36 9.57 -5.81
CA LEU A 87 7.55 8.36 -5.67
C LEU A 87 8.41 7.09 -5.68
N VAL A 88 9.38 7.01 -6.60
CA VAL A 88 10.34 5.89 -6.66
C VAL A 88 11.20 5.83 -5.40
N ALA A 89 11.69 6.97 -4.91
CA ALA A 89 12.48 7.04 -3.68
C ALA A 89 11.70 6.58 -2.45
N ILE A 90 10.43 7.01 -2.32
CA ILE A 90 9.53 6.54 -1.25
C ILE A 90 9.40 5.00 -1.31
N ASN A 91 9.10 4.45 -2.48
CA ASN A 91 8.93 3.00 -2.65
C ASN A 91 10.23 2.23 -2.39
N ALA A 92 11.38 2.76 -2.81
CA ALA A 92 12.70 2.14 -2.56
C ALA A 92 13.03 2.08 -1.06
N VAL A 93 12.79 3.17 -0.32
CA VAL A 93 12.94 3.20 1.14
C VAL A 93 11.97 2.22 1.81
N CYS A 94 10.73 2.18 1.37
CA CYS A 94 9.73 1.24 1.90
C CYS A 94 10.13 -0.21 1.67
N ALA A 95 10.59 -0.57 0.48
CA ALA A 95 11.07 -1.91 0.16
C ALA A 95 12.25 -2.33 1.05
N SER A 96 13.20 -1.41 1.28
CA SER A 96 14.33 -1.63 2.18
C SER A 96 13.88 -1.87 3.63
N ILE A 97 12.93 -1.10 4.13
CA ILE A 97 12.37 -1.25 5.47
C ILE A 97 11.64 -2.60 5.60
N ILE A 98 10.79 -2.95 4.63
CA ILE A 98 10.00 -4.19 4.66
C ILE A 98 10.92 -5.41 4.71
N THR A 99 11.91 -5.47 3.81
CA THR A 99 12.83 -6.60 3.74
C THR A 99 13.76 -6.70 4.94
N THR A 100 14.30 -5.58 5.42
CA THR A 100 15.17 -5.57 6.61
C THR A 100 14.41 -5.94 7.87
N CYS A 101 13.20 -5.42 8.09
CA CYS A 101 12.35 -5.81 9.21
C CYS A 101 11.98 -7.30 9.16
N THR A 102 11.67 -7.84 7.98
CA THR A 102 11.42 -9.26 7.77
C THR A 102 12.64 -10.09 8.16
N PHE A 103 13.83 -9.69 7.67
CA PHE A 103 15.07 -10.38 8.00
C PHE A 103 15.40 -10.32 9.50
N ILE A 104 15.24 -9.16 10.17
CA ILE A 104 15.45 -9.03 11.62
C ILE A 104 14.59 -10.02 12.37
N MET A 105 13.29 -10.10 12.07
CA MET A 105 12.36 -11.01 12.76
C MET A 105 12.74 -12.47 12.54
N LEU A 106 13.07 -12.85 11.31
CA LEU A 106 13.40 -14.23 10.98
C LEU A 106 14.78 -14.65 11.54
N TYR A 107 15.78 -13.79 11.44
CA TYR A 107 17.13 -14.07 11.93
C TYR A 107 17.16 -14.39 13.44
N GLN A 108 16.29 -13.76 14.22
CA GLN A 108 16.23 -13.98 15.67
C GLN A 108 15.52 -15.28 16.09
N HIS A 109 14.71 -15.85 15.19
CA HIS A 109 13.79 -16.94 15.58
C HIS A 109 13.88 -18.20 14.73
N THR A 110 14.67 -18.17 13.66
CA THR A 110 14.85 -19.29 12.72
C THR A 110 16.32 -19.53 12.42
N ARG A 111 16.63 -20.66 11.78
CA ARG A 111 17.96 -20.89 11.22
C ARG A 111 18.29 -19.87 10.13
N ILE A 112 19.55 -19.49 10.00
CA ILE A 112 20.00 -18.48 9.05
C ILE A 112 19.56 -18.78 7.60
N GLY A 113 19.60 -20.05 7.19
CA GLY A 113 19.12 -20.46 5.88
C GLY A 113 17.63 -20.17 5.68
N THR A 114 16.78 -20.47 6.68
CA THR A 114 15.36 -20.16 6.66
C THR A 114 15.12 -18.64 6.60
N ALA A 115 15.88 -17.86 7.40
CA ALA A 115 15.78 -16.42 7.40
C ALA A 115 16.11 -15.81 6.03
N ILE A 116 17.23 -16.25 5.41
CA ILE A 116 17.62 -15.79 4.07
C ILE A 116 16.55 -16.15 3.03
N PHE A 117 16.13 -17.43 3.00
CA PHE A 117 15.14 -17.90 2.03
C PHE A 117 13.81 -17.16 2.12
N ALA A 118 13.26 -17.04 3.31
CA ALA A 118 11.97 -16.39 3.50
C ALA A 118 12.04 -14.88 3.23
N THR A 119 13.15 -14.22 3.58
CA THR A 119 13.35 -12.80 3.24
C THR A 119 13.51 -12.62 1.72
N THR A 120 14.26 -13.51 1.06
CA THR A 120 14.39 -13.50 -0.41
C THR A 120 13.04 -13.71 -1.08
N PHE A 121 12.19 -14.62 -0.57
CA PHE A 121 10.84 -14.80 -1.09
C PHE A 121 9.98 -13.54 -1.00
N VAL A 122 10.06 -12.79 0.11
CA VAL A 122 9.39 -11.48 0.24
C VAL A 122 9.96 -10.48 -0.78
N LEU A 123 11.28 -10.42 -0.92
CA LEU A 123 11.98 -9.50 -1.81
C LEU A 123 11.59 -9.69 -3.28
N ILE A 124 11.50 -10.95 -3.75
CA ILE A 124 11.23 -11.28 -5.16
C ILE A 124 9.76 -11.61 -5.41
N ASN A 125 8.86 -11.26 -4.50
CA ASN A 125 7.44 -11.57 -4.67
C ASN A 125 6.80 -10.66 -5.72
N PRO A 126 6.19 -11.20 -6.80
CA PRO A 126 5.60 -10.38 -7.86
C PRO A 126 4.50 -9.43 -7.37
N SER A 127 3.72 -9.84 -6.35
CA SER A 127 2.67 -8.98 -5.78
C SER A 127 3.23 -7.74 -5.10
N LEU A 128 4.39 -7.83 -4.43
CA LEU A 128 5.09 -6.67 -3.88
C LEU A 128 5.76 -5.83 -4.96
N LEU A 129 6.38 -6.48 -5.95
CA LEU A 129 6.97 -5.78 -7.09
C LEU A 129 5.95 -4.89 -7.78
N TRP A 130 4.75 -5.41 -8.00
CA TRP A 130 3.63 -4.64 -8.53
C TRP A 130 3.32 -3.40 -7.68
N GLN A 131 3.26 -3.55 -6.34
CA GLN A 131 3.01 -2.40 -5.46
C GLN A 131 4.10 -1.35 -5.57
N TYR A 132 5.36 -1.78 -5.72
CA TYR A 132 6.50 -0.86 -5.86
C TYR A 132 6.56 -0.18 -7.22
N SER A 133 5.91 -0.75 -8.24
CA SER A 133 5.82 -0.13 -9.56
C SER A 133 4.68 0.88 -9.70
N MET A 134 3.90 1.11 -8.64
CA MET A 134 2.75 2.00 -8.63
C MET A 134 2.88 3.09 -7.57
N ALA A 135 2.32 4.27 -7.84
CA ALA A 135 2.25 5.37 -6.87
C ALA A 135 1.10 5.15 -5.86
N TRP A 136 1.24 4.13 -5.01
CA TRP A 136 0.22 3.69 -4.06
C TRP A 136 0.66 3.83 -2.61
N SER A 137 -0.31 3.92 -1.71
CA SER A 137 -0.08 4.04 -0.25
C SER A 137 0.24 2.71 0.44
N GLU A 138 0.13 1.59 -0.25
CA GLU A 138 0.39 0.24 0.28
C GLU A 138 1.86 0.02 0.68
N PRO A 139 2.87 0.38 -0.13
CA PRO A 139 4.27 0.24 0.29
C PRO A 139 4.61 1.01 1.58
N PRO A 140 4.31 2.31 1.72
CA PRO A 140 4.60 3.02 2.98
C PRO A 140 3.76 2.50 4.16
N PHE A 141 2.52 2.07 3.93
CA PHE A 141 1.72 1.43 4.96
C PHE A 141 2.37 0.14 5.48
N LEU A 142 2.80 -0.77 4.58
CA LEU A 142 3.47 -2.01 4.96
C LEU A 142 4.82 -1.75 5.65
N ALA A 143 5.58 -0.76 5.19
CA ALA A 143 6.84 -0.38 5.84
C ALA A 143 6.61 0.08 7.29
N VAL A 144 5.62 0.95 7.52
CA VAL A 144 5.23 1.39 8.87
C VAL A 144 4.71 0.22 9.70
N LEU A 145 3.92 -0.70 9.13
CA LEU A 145 3.44 -1.89 9.80
C LEU A 145 4.60 -2.78 10.30
N MET A 146 5.56 -3.05 9.43
CA MET A 146 6.73 -3.88 9.79
C MET A 146 7.61 -3.20 10.84
N LEU A 147 7.83 -1.88 10.74
CA LEU A 147 8.50 -1.11 11.80
C LEU A 147 7.76 -1.18 13.14
N THR A 148 6.43 -1.10 13.10
CA THR A 148 5.59 -1.18 14.31
C THR A 148 5.72 -2.53 14.98
N ILE A 149 5.66 -3.63 14.21
CA ILE A 149 5.82 -5.01 14.72
C ILE A 149 7.22 -5.18 15.34
N VAL A 150 8.28 -4.80 14.62
CA VAL A 150 9.67 -4.91 15.10
C VAL A 150 9.89 -4.06 16.34
N SER A 151 9.42 -2.81 16.36
CA SER A 151 9.54 -1.93 17.52
C SER A 151 8.80 -2.48 18.73
N SER A 152 7.60 -3.02 18.51
CA SER A 152 6.79 -3.61 19.59
C SER A 152 7.44 -4.84 20.21
N LEU A 153 8.14 -5.67 19.43
CA LEU A 153 8.75 -6.90 19.91
C LEU A 153 10.16 -6.70 20.51
N TYR A 154 10.97 -5.82 19.94
CA TYR A 154 12.41 -5.80 20.23
C TYR A 154 12.93 -4.54 20.91
N MET A 155 12.19 -3.43 20.88
CA MET A 155 12.61 -2.24 21.61
C MET A 155 12.37 -2.41 23.11
N GLN A 156 13.43 -2.25 23.88
CA GLN A 156 13.38 -2.35 25.35
C GLN A 156 13.49 -0.99 26.05
N HIS A 157 13.85 0.08 25.33
CA HIS A 157 13.96 1.42 25.91
C HIS A 157 12.57 2.01 26.24
N PRO A 158 12.41 2.82 27.30
CA PRO A 158 11.13 3.45 27.68
C PRO A 158 10.50 4.30 26.59
N SER A 159 11.29 4.92 25.70
CA SER A 159 10.82 5.66 24.54
C SER A 159 10.02 4.81 23.53
N LYS A 160 10.05 3.47 23.66
CA LYS A 160 9.26 2.56 22.85
C LYS A 160 7.79 2.99 22.75
N TYR A 161 7.18 3.36 23.86
CA TYR A 161 5.75 3.71 23.88
C TYR A 161 5.44 5.00 23.11
N VAL A 162 6.36 5.96 23.15
CA VAL A 162 6.27 7.19 22.32
C VAL A 162 6.40 6.82 20.84
N ILE A 163 7.39 5.99 20.50
CA ILE A 163 7.60 5.53 19.13
C ILE A 163 6.38 4.73 18.64
N LEU A 164 5.82 3.84 19.46
CA LEU A 164 4.59 3.11 19.10
C LEU A 164 3.40 4.04 18.90
N ALA A 165 3.22 5.08 19.73
CA ALA A 165 2.16 6.06 19.53
C ALA A 165 2.29 6.77 18.18
N VAL A 166 3.51 7.17 17.80
CA VAL A 166 3.79 7.75 16.49
C VAL A 166 3.53 6.75 15.36
N LEU A 167 4.02 5.52 15.48
CA LEU A 167 3.84 4.49 14.45
C LEU A 167 2.36 4.09 14.28
N PHE A 168 1.58 3.96 15.36
CA PHE A 168 0.14 3.72 15.31
C PHE A 168 -0.59 4.88 14.62
N THR A 169 -0.19 6.11 14.89
CA THR A 169 -0.71 7.31 14.21
C THR A 169 -0.38 7.26 12.72
N LEU A 170 0.87 6.93 12.36
CA LEU A 170 1.29 6.82 10.96
C LEU A 170 0.56 5.70 10.23
N LEU A 171 0.31 4.55 10.86
CA LEU A 171 -0.51 3.48 10.28
C LEU A 171 -1.88 4.00 9.86
N PHE A 172 -2.56 4.76 10.71
CA PHE A 172 -3.84 5.39 10.37
C PHE A 172 -3.69 6.41 9.24
N PHE A 173 -2.70 7.29 9.32
CA PHE A 173 -2.52 8.33 8.30
C PHE A 173 -2.04 7.77 6.95
N MET A 174 -1.41 6.61 6.91
CA MET A 174 -1.17 5.92 5.64
C MET A 174 -2.45 5.29 5.08
N ARG A 175 -3.30 4.68 5.94
CA ARG A 175 -4.58 4.07 5.54
C ARG A 175 -5.55 4.02 6.72
N TYR A 176 -6.83 4.30 6.49
CA TYR A 176 -7.89 4.24 7.51
C TYR A 176 -7.98 2.90 8.27
N VAL A 177 -7.46 1.83 7.70
CA VAL A 177 -7.41 0.50 8.32
C VAL A 177 -6.34 0.39 9.41
N GLY A 178 -5.45 1.36 9.56
CA GLY A 178 -4.36 1.36 10.54
C GLY A 178 -4.72 0.89 11.94
N PRO A 179 -5.81 1.37 12.58
CA PRO A 179 -6.23 0.94 13.92
C PRO A 179 -6.48 -0.56 14.05
N VAL A 180 -6.93 -1.23 12.98
CA VAL A 180 -7.16 -2.68 12.94
C VAL A 180 -5.85 -3.46 13.16
N PHE A 181 -4.72 -2.89 12.76
CA PHE A 181 -3.39 -3.44 12.98
C PHE A 181 -2.80 -3.01 14.33
N SER A 182 -3.08 -1.78 14.75
CA SER A 182 -2.51 -1.23 15.98
C SER A 182 -2.99 -1.95 17.23
N ALA A 183 -4.28 -2.31 17.31
CA ALA A 183 -4.85 -3.00 18.46
C ALA A 183 -4.23 -4.37 18.74
N PRO A 184 -4.14 -5.32 17.79
CA PRO A 184 -3.48 -6.60 18.03
C PRO A 184 -1.98 -6.47 18.33
N ILE A 185 -1.28 -5.50 17.72
CA ILE A 185 0.13 -5.26 18.01
C ILE A 185 0.31 -4.76 19.44
N ALA A 186 -0.54 -3.82 19.90
CA ALA A 186 -0.52 -3.38 21.29
C ALA A 186 -0.81 -4.51 22.27
N ALA A 187 -1.81 -5.35 21.99
CA ALA A 187 -2.17 -6.48 22.85
C ALA A 187 -1.02 -7.50 23.03
N ILE A 188 -0.40 -7.91 21.91
CA ILE A 188 0.76 -8.81 21.97
C ILE A 188 1.99 -8.09 22.55
N GLY A 189 2.14 -6.79 22.31
CA GLY A 189 3.18 -5.96 22.90
C GLY A 189 3.15 -5.95 24.44
N VAL A 190 1.96 -5.99 25.06
CA VAL A 190 1.81 -6.16 26.51
C VAL A 190 2.46 -7.48 26.95
N LEU A 191 2.17 -8.59 26.25
CA LEU A 191 2.72 -9.91 26.58
C LEU A 191 4.26 -9.94 26.40
N ALA A 192 4.76 -9.33 25.33
CA ALA A 192 6.19 -9.27 25.05
C ALA A 192 6.97 -8.49 26.13
N ASP A 193 6.39 -7.40 26.65
CA ASP A 193 7.02 -6.54 27.64
C ASP A 193 6.85 -7.02 29.08
N ALA A 194 5.79 -7.78 29.36
CA ALA A 194 5.41 -8.16 30.73
C ALA A 194 6.52 -8.85 31.50
N LYS A 195 7.36 -9.64 30.81
CA LYS A 195 8.50 -10.33 31.39
C LYS A 195 9.61 -9.38 31.88
N VAL A 196 9.84 -8.29 31.15
CA VAL A 196 10.94 -7.34 31.43
C VAL A 196 10.49 -6.22 32.38
N ARG A 197 9.25 -5.75 32.21
CA ARG A 197 8.75 -4.54 32.87
C ARG A 197 7.65 -4.80 33.90
N GLY A 198 7.16 -6.03 33.97
CA GLY A 198 5.97 -6.40 34.73
C GLY A 198 4.68 -6.07 33.97
N TRP A 199 3.62 -6.80 34.30
CA TRP A 199 2.34 -6.77 33.56
C TRP A 199 1.70 -5.37 33.54
N MET A 200 1.59 -4.71 34.71
CA MET A 200 0.90 -3.41 34.83
C MET A 200 1.60 -2.32 34.00
N LYS A 201 2.94 -2.20 34.09
CA LYS A 201 3.70 -1.20 33.34
C LYS A 201 3.60 -1.45 31.84
N SER A 202 3.63 -2.71 31.42
CA SER A 202 3.50 -3.10 30.01
C SER A 202 2.10 -2.78 29.48
N PHE A 203 1.06 -3.08 30.25
CA PHE A 203 -0.32 -2.78 29.88
C PHE A 203 -0.52 -1.26 29.77
N VAL A 204 -0.16 -0.50 30.82
CA VAL A 204 -0.32 0.95 30.82
C VAL A 204 0.47 1.59 29.69
N GLY A 205 1.70 1.17 29.43
CA GLY A 205 2.52 1.73 28.35
C GLY A 205 1.94 1.48 26.95
N ASN A 206 1.54 0.26 26.62
CA ASN A 206 0.94 -0.06 25.33
C ASN A 206 -0.45 0.59 25.14
N ALA A 207 -1.28 0.58 26.20
CA ALA A 207 -2.57 1.24 26.21
C ALA A 207 -2.43 2.76 26.04
N ALA A 208 -1.50 3.42 26.73
CA ALA A 208 -1.22 4.82 26.59
C ALA A 208 -0.75 5.17 25.17
N ALA A 209 0.12 4.35 24.57
CA ALA A 209 0.55 4.54 23.19
C ALA A 209 -0.62 4.45 22.20
N LEU A 210 -1.49 3.45 22.38
CA LEU A 210 -2.69 3.28 21.55
C LEU A 210 -3.65 4.46 21.72
N ILE A 211 -3.97 4.86 22.95
CA ILE A 211 -4.87 5.99 23.25
C ILE A 211 -4.29 7.30 22.69
N ALA A 212 -3.00 7.57 22.88
CA ALA A 212 -2.36 8.78 22.36
C ALA A 212 -2.45 8.86 20.83
N SER A 213 -2.38 7.72 20.14
CA SER A 213 -2.52 7.68 18.68
C SER A 213 -3.92 8.06 18.19
N PHE A 214 -4.97 7.88 19.02
CA PHE A 214 -6.34 8.26 18.64
C PHE A 214 -6.56 9.78 18.63
N ILE A 215 -5.74 10.60 19.27
CA ILE A 215 -5.91 12.06 19.29
C ILE A 215 -5.82 12.66 17.87
N PRO A 216 -4.72 12.46 17.12
CA PRO A 216 -4.63 12.96 15.76
C PRO A 216 -5.59 12.23 14.79
N MET A 217 -5.90 10.96 15.03
CA MET A 217 -6.91 10.23 14.25
C MET A 217 -8.29 10.85 14.40
N TRP A 218 -8.69 11.13 15.64
CA TRP A 218 -9.97 11.75 15.94
C TRP A 218 -10.11 13.14 15.31
N TRP A 219 -9.05 13.95 15.37
CA TRP A 219 -9.03 15.25 14.71
C TRP A 219 -9.30 15.14 13.20
N TRP A 220 -8.67 14.15 12.52
CA TRP A 220 -8.89 13.91 11.10
C TRP A 220 -10.31 13.43 10.79
N ILE A 221 -10.83 12.51 11.57
CA ILE A 221 -12.20 11.98 11.43
C ILE A 221 -13.22 13.10 11.67
N ALA A 222 -13.04 13.91 12.70
CA ALA A 222 -13.91 15.06 13.00
C ALA A 222 -13.87 16.12 11.89
N ARG A 223 -12.70 16.32 11.25
CA ARG A 223 -12.60 17.15 10.05
C ARG A 223 -13.47 16.59 8.91
N ASN A 224 -13.35 15.31 8.60
CA ASN A 224 -14.12 14.69 7.52
C ASN A 224 -15.62 14.79 7.77
N GLN A 225 -16.05 14.51 9.01
CA GLN A 225 -17.47 14.66 9.41
C GLN A 225 -18.02 16.07 9.17
N ARG A 226 -17.18 17.11 9.32
CA ARG A 226 -17.57 18.50 9.05
C ARG A 226 -17.63 18.82 7.55
N ILE A 227 -16.82 18.14 6.74
CA ILE A 227 -16.69 18.42 5.30
C ILE A 227 -17.78 17.73 4.49
N ASP A 228 -17.97 16.42 4.69
CA ASP A 228 -18.88 15.61 3.88
C ASP A 228 -19.90 14.79 4.67
N GLY A 229 -19.98 14.99 5.98
CA GLY A 229 -20.92 14.27 6.85
C GLY A 229 -20.55 12.82 7.12
N THR A 230 -19.33 12.37 6.72
CA THR A 230 -18.86 10.99 6.89
C THR A 230 -17.56 10.92 7.68
N LEU A 231 -17.27 9.74 8.26
CA LEU A 231 -16.02 9.55 9.03
C LEU A 231 -14.81 9.29 8.11
N THR A 232 -15.02 8.63 6.98
CA THR A 232 -13.93 8.15 6.11
C THR A 232 -14.20 8.39 4.61
N GLY A 233 -15.02 9.38 4.29
CA GLY A 233 -15.47 9.70 2.94
C GLY A 233 -16.71 8.89 2.53
N ALA A 234 -17.54 9.50 1.67
CA ALA A 234 -18.73 8.85 1.14
C ALA A 234 -18.36 7.65 0.27
N ARG A 235 -19.04 6.53 0.50
CA ARG A 235 -18.88 5.27 -0.24
C ARG A 235 -20.24 4.66 -0.51
N GLN A 236 -20.35 3.91 -1.58
CA GLN A 236 -21.57 3.17 -1.89
C GLN A 236 -21.70 1.96 -0.94
N ALA A 237 -22.91 1.41 -0.85
CA ALA A 237 -23.16 0.19 -0.09
C ALA A 237 -22.45 -1.00 -0.74
N GLY A 238 -21.87 -1.87 0.07
CA GLY A 238 -21.26 -3.11 -0.38
C GLY A 238 -22.29 -4.16 -0.78
N GLY A 239 -21.81 -5.32 -1.21
CA GLY A 239 -22.64 -6.44 -1.61
C GLY A 239 -21.99 -7.80 -1.31
N GLY A 240 -22.77 -8.88 -1.45
CA GLY A 240 -22.29 -10.23 -1.18
C GLY A 240 -22.41 -10.65 0.29
N THR A 241 -21.91 -11.83 0.61
CA THR A 241 -21.95 -12.40 1.95
C THR A 241 -20.59 -12.30 2.65
N PHE A 242 -20.62 -12.22 3.99
CA PHE A 242 -19.40 -12.19 4.80
C PHE A 242 -18.52 -13.45 4.58
N VAL A 243 -19.14 -14.62 4.47
CA VAL A 243 -18.42 -15.88 4.25
C VAL A 243 -17.72 -15.89 2.88
N GLU A 244 -18.40 -15.44 1.84
CA GLU A 244 -17.84 -15.32 0.49
C GLU A 244 -16.65 -14.33 0.49
N ALA A 245 -16.82 -13.15 1.09
CA ALA A 245 -15.75 -12.18 1.21
C ALA A 245 -14.53 -12.73 1.99
N LEU A 246 -14.79 -13.46 3.08
CA LEU A 246 -13.74 -14.10 3.89
C LEU A 246 -12.96 -15.14 3.07
N LEU A 247 -13.68 -16.04 2.37
CA LEU A 247 -13.06 -17.07 1.53
C LEU A 247 -12.27 -16.45 0.37
N ASN A 248 -12.79 -15.40 -0.26
CA ASN A 248 -12.10 -14.70 -1.34
C ASN A 248 -10.83 -14.01 -0.83
N GLY A 249 -10.87 -13.34 0.33
CA GLY A 249 -9.69 -12.73 0.94
C GLY A 249 -8.59 -13.76 1.24
N PHE A 250 -8.95 -14.90 1.78
CA PHE A 250 -8.00 -15.97 2.05
C PHE A 250 -7.45 -16.63 0.77
N ALA A 251 -8.29 -16.81 -0.24
CA ALA A 251 -7.85 -17.36 -1.52
C ALA A 251 -6.86 -16.40 -2.21
N THR A 252 -7.13 -15.09 -2.15
CA THR A 252 -6.20 -14.06 -2.64
C THR A 252 -4.85 -14.13 -1.94
N ILE A 253 -4.82 -14.33 -0.62
CA ILE A 253 -3.57 -14.55 0.12
C ILE A 253 -2.83 -15.81 -0.42
N GLY A 254 -3.56 -16.88 -0.73
CA GLY A 254 -2.97 -18.09 -1.31
C GLY A 254 -2.24 -17.83 -2.63
N THR A 255 -2.68 -16.85 -3.42
CA THR A 255 -2.03 -16.52 -4.70
C THR A 255 -0.62 -15.96 -4.55
N PHE A 256 -0.26 -15.36 -3.40
CA PHE A 256 1.11 -14.89 -3.13
C PHE A 256 2.17 -15.99 -3.28
N PHE A 257 1.76 -17.24 -3.12
CA PHE A 257 2.64 -18.40 -3.18
C PHE A 257 2.58 -19.13 -4.51
N SER A 258 1.66 -18.78 -5.41
CA SER A 258 1.45 -19.48 -6.67
C SER A 258 2.35 -19.02 -7.82
N GLY A 259 3.10 -17.93 -7.66
CA GLY A 259 3.92 -17.35 -8.72
C GLY A 259 3.10 -16.86 -9.92
N GLN A 260 1.82 -16.55 -9.73
CA GLN A 260 0.97 -16.04 -10.80
C GLN A 260 1.15 -14.53 -10.97
N PRO A 261 1.12 -14.01 -12.21
CA PRO A 261 1.10 -12.59 -12.48
C PRO A 261 -0.14 -11.94 -11.86
N PHE A 262 0.01 -10.72 -11.38
CA PHE A 262 -1.07 -9.96 -10.73
C PHE A 262 -2.35 -9.88 -11.60
N ASP A 263 -2.23 -9.61 -12.89
CA ASP A 263 -3.37 -9.39 -13.80
C ASP A 263 -4.20 -10.65 -14.08
N SER A 264 -3.64 -11.84 -13.86
CA SER A 264 -4.36 -13.10 -14.11
C SER A 264 -5.34 -13.47 -12.98
N ILE A 265 -5.37 -12.70 -11.87
CA ILE A 265 -6.05 -13.10 -10.64
C ILE A 265 -7.36 -12.33 -10.45
N ILE A 266 -8.27 -12.41 -11.41
CA ILE A 266 -9.65 -11.95 -11.22
C ILE A 266 -10.55 -13.18 -11.04
N TYR A 267 -10.43 -13.84 -9.89
CA TYR A 267 -11.33 -14.93 -9.54
C TYR A 267 -12.53 -14.40 -8.76
N LYS A 268 -13.73 -14.62 -9.29
CA LYS A 268 -14.97 -14.15 -8.65
C LYS A 268 -15.42 -15.07 -7.51
N ASN A 269 -15.07 -16.36 -7.57
CA ASN A 269 -15.55 -17.39 -6.65
C ASN A 269 -14.39 -18.26 -6.14
N TRP A 270 -14.50 -18.80 -4.93
CA TRP A 270 -13.53 -19.71 -4.31
C TRP A 270 -13.16 -20.90 -5.23
N SER A 271 -14.13 -21.47 -5.94
CA SER A 271 -13.91 -22.59 -6.87
C SER A 271 -12.96 -22.26 -8.02
N ASN A 272 -12.87 -20.99 -8.39
CA ASN A 272 -12.04 -20.54 -9.50
C ASN A 272 -10.56 -20.32 -9.13
N TYR A 273 -10.26 -20.32 -7.83
CA TYR A 273 -8.87 -20.18 -7.39
C TYR A 273 -8.08 -21.48 -7.67
N PRO A 274 -6.81 -21.38 -8.08
CA PRO A 274 -5.96 -22.53 -8.30
C PRO A 274 -5.92 -23.44 -7.07
N PHE A 275 -5.87 -24.74 -7.29
CA PHE A 275 -5.77 -25.73 -6.20
C PHE A 275 -4.59 -25.42 -5.26
N ALA A 276 -3.45 -25.01 -5.81
CA ALA A 276 -2.28 -24.61 -5.03
C ALA A 276 -2.59 -23.45 -4.07
N ALA A 277 -3.31 -22.40 -4.53
CA ALA A 277 -3.69 -21.26 -3.68
C ALA A 277 -4.61 -21.68 -2.53
N ARG A 278 -5.60 -22.55 -2.82
CA ARG A 278 -6.50 -23.11 -1.80
C ARG A 278 -5.78 -23.98 -0.78
N THR A 279 -4.86 -24.80 -1.23
CA THR A 279 -4.03 -25.65 -0.35
C THR A 279 -3.13 -24.82 0.53
N MET A 280 -2.44 -23.81 -0.02
CA MET A 280 -1.59 -22.90 0.74
C MET A 280 -2.38 -22.11 1.79
N PHE A 281 -3.61 -21.71 1.47
CA PHE A 281 -4.51 -21.11 2.46
C PHE A 281 -4.76 -22.05 3.65
N VAL A 282 -5.12 -23.30 3.41
CA VAL A 282 -5.38 -24.29 4.50
C VAL A 282 -4.14 -24.46 5.37
N VAL A 283 -2.97 -24.63 4.75
CA VAL A 283 -1.69 -24.76 5.46
C VAL A 283 -1.40 -23.51 6.30
N LEU A 284 -1.65 -22.33 5.75
CA LEU A 284 -1.46 -21.05 6.45
C LEU A 284 -2.38 -20.93 7.68
N VAL A 285 -3.67 -21.24 7.53
CA VAL A 285 -4.62 -21.23 8.67
C VAL A 285 -4.18 -22.17 9.78
N ILE A 286 -3.74 -23.38 9.43
CA ILE A 286 -3.22 -24.33 10.41
C ILE A 286 -1.98 -23.78 11.13
N ALA A 287 -1.05 -23.16 10.39
CA ALA A 287 0.15 -22.56 10.97
C ALA A 287 -0.18 -21.37 11.91
N MET A 288 -1.14 -20.54 11.52
CA MET A 288 -1.60 -19.41 12.33
C MET A 288 -2.32 -19.86 13.60
N LEU A 289 -3.24 -20.81 13.50
CA LEU A 289 -3.92 -21.40 14.67
C LEU A 289 -2.94 -22.09 15.60
N GLY A 290 -1.96 -22.81 15.06
CA GLY A 290 -0.89 -23.43 15.85
C GLY A 290 -0.06 -22.39 16.63
N SER A 291 0.22 -21.24 16.01
CA SER A 291 0.91 -20.13 16.67
C SER A 291 0.09 -19.52 17.81
N LEU A 292 -1.22 -19.32 17.61
CA LEU A 292 -2.14 -18.79 18.62
C LEU A 292 -2.35 -19.76 19.79
N LEU A 293 -2.49 -21.07 19.50
CA LEU A 293 -2.55 -22.11 20.53
C LEU A 293 -1.25 -22.18 21.34
N GLY A 294 -0.11 -21.93 20.70
CA GLY A 294 1.18 -21.80 21.36
C GLY A 294 1.20 -20.66 22.37
N ILE A 295 0.59 -19.50 22.03
CA ILE A 295 0.41 -18.41 23.01
C ILE A 295 -0.44 -18.87 24.17
N TYR A 296 -1.63 -19.42 23.90
CA TYR A 296 -2.57 -19.84 24.94
C TYR A 296 -1.90 -20.80 25.97
N LYS A 297 -1.17 -21.79 25.47
CA LYS A 297 -0.41 -22.72 26.33
C LYS A 297 0.66 -22.01 27.15
N ASN A 298 1.37 -21.04 26.58
CA ASN A 298 2.39 -20.28 27.30
C ASN A 298 1.79 -19.33 28.35
N VAL A 299 0.62 -18.74 28.08
CA VAL A 299 -0.09 -17.90 29.04
C VAL A 299 -0.57 -18.71 30.24
N THR A 300 -1.18 -19.89 30.02
CA THR A 300 -1.69 -20.75 31.05
C THR A 300 -0.58 -21.43 31.88
N ALA A 301 0.61 -21.63 31.31
CA ALA A 301 1.77 -22.20 32.01
C ALA A 301 2.56 -21.18 32.84
N SER A 302 2.03 -19.95 33.05
CA SER A 302 2.71 -18.82 33.73
C SER A 302 4.12 -18.47 33.19
N THR A 303 4.51 -19.03 32.05
CA THR A 303 5.80 -18.84 31.42
C THR A 303 5.60 -18.15 30.06
N PHE A 304 5.45 -16.82 30.03
CA PHE A 304 5.53 -15.99 28.82
C PHE A 304 6.92 -16.03 28.14
N SER A 305 7.56 -17.18 28.12
CA SER A 305 9.01 -17.26 28.00
C SER A 305 9.54 -17.53 26.59
N ASN A 306 8.68 -17.76 25.58
CA ASN A 306 9.19 -18.09 24.27
C ASN A 306 9.03 -16.92 23.27
N PRO A 307 10.09 -16.10 23.06
CA PRO A 307 10.01 -14.93 22.17
C PRO A 307 9.55 -15.26 20.74
N ALA A 308 9.88 -16.46 20.25
CA ALA A 308 9.48 -16.81 18.89
C ALA A 308 7.99 -17.21 18.78
N VAL A 309 7.35 -17.62 19.89
CA VAL A 309 5.88 -17.78 19.90
C VAL A 309 5.22 -16.41 19.73
N LEU A 310 5.70 -15.41 20.45
CA LEU A 310 5.19 -14.03 20.31
C LEU A 310 5.49 -13.44 18.92
N ALA A 311 6.69 -13.72 18.39
CA ALA A 311 7.09 -13.29 17.05
C ALA A 311 6.25 -13.91 15.92
N ALA A 312 5.73 -15.12 16.11
CA ALA A 312 4.78 -15.72 15.17
C ALA A 312 3.34 -15.27 15.42
N ALA A 313 2.97 -15.10 16.67
CA ALA A 313 1.60 -14.81 17.08
C ALA A 313 1.15 -13.39 16.79
N MET A 314 2.04 -12.41 16.92
CA MET A 314 1.71 -11.02 16.58
C MET A 314 1.33 -10.86 15.10
N PRO A 315 2.15 -11.31 14.13
CA PRO A 315 1.74 -11.30 12.72
C PRO A 315 0.48 -12.14 12.46
N SER A 316 0.31 -13.31 13.12
CA SER A 316 -0.90 -14.13 12.97
C SER A 316 -2.16 -13.37 13.34
N LEU A 317 -2.16 -12.70 14.50
CA LEU A 317 -3.31 -11.94 14.97
C LEU A 317 -3.57 -10.73 14.06
N VAL A 318 -2.51 -10.06 13.58
CA VAL A 318 -2.58 -8.98 12.60
C VAL A 318 -3.28 -9.46 11.32
N VAL A 319 -2.85 -10.60 10.76
CA VAL A 319 -3.45 -11.16 9.54
C VAL A 319 -4.93 -11.50 9.77
N MET A 320 -5.26 -12.21 10.84
CA MET A 320 -6.64 -12.62 11.13
C MET A 320 -7.57 -11.41 11.31
N THR A 321 -7.17 -10.44 12.11
CA THR A 321 -7.99 -9.24 12.35
C THR A 321 -8.21 -8.45 11.06
N TYR A 322 -7.19 -8.35 10.23
CA TYR A 322 -7.33 -7.64 8.95
C TYR A 322 -8.24 -8.35 7.97
N VAL A 323 -8.12 -9.66 7.80
CA VAL A 323 -8.98 -10.43 6.88
C VAL A 323 -10.45 -10.37 7.33
N ILE A 324 -10.70 -10.55 8.63
CA ILE A 324 -12.06 -10.44 9.20
C ILE A 324 -12.64 -9.03 8.97
N PHE A 325 -11.85 -8.00 9.28
CA PHE A 325 -12.27 -6.61 9.08
C PHE A 325 -12.51 -6.28 7.62
N SER A 326 -11.65 -6.74 6.72
CA SER A 326 -11.79 -6.51 5.27
C SER A 326 -13.02 -7.20 4.72
N ALA A 327 -13.33 -8.43 5.17
CA ALA A 327 -14.55 -9.13 4.81
C ALA A 327 -15.81 -8.40 5.32
N TYR A 328 -15.78 -7.90 6.56
CA TYR A 328 -16.86 -7.08 7.11
C TYR A 328 -17.08 -5.80 6.30
N ARG A 329 -16.01 -5.10 5.96
CA ARG A 329 -16.06 -3.87 5.17
C ARG A 329 -16.56 -4.10 3.76
N PHE A 330 -16.17 -5.21 3.13
CA PHE A 330 -16.62 -5.58 1.79
C PHE A 330 -18.16 -5.74 1.73
N VAL A 331 -18.75 -6.33 2.75
CA VAL A 331 -20.22 -6.53 2.80
C VAL A 331 -20.98 -5.22 3.01
N HIS A 332 -20.44 -4.30 3.83
CA HIS A 332 -21.15 -3.10 4.25
C HIS A 332 -20.81 -1.86 3.41
N LEU A 333 -19.68 -1.86 2.74
CA LEU A 333 -19.19 -0.73 1.95
C LEU A 333 -18.59 -1.23 0.64
N GLU A 334 -18.83 -0.51 -0.44
CA GLU A 334 -18.19 -0.79 -1.72
C GLU A 334 -16.69 -0.48 -1.62
N LEU A 335 -15.89 -1.52 -1.37
CA LEU A 335 -14.43 -1.47 -1.33
C LEU A 335 -13.80 -1.99 -2.64
N GLY A 336 -14.61 -2.22 -3.66
CA GLY A 336 -14.16 -3.03 -4.77
C GLY A 336 -14.01 -4.50 -4.36
N ARG A 337 -13.16 -5.26 -5.04
CA ARG A 337 -12.87 -6.65 -4.70
C ARG A 337 -11.79 -6.74 -3.63
N LEU A 338 -11.81 -7.81 -2.82
CA LEU A 338 -10.68 -8.18 -1.96
C LEU A 338 -9.58 -8.79 -2.84
N ASP A 339 -8.94 -7.96 -3.62
CA ASP A 339 -7.91 -8.31 -4.58
C ASP A 339 -6.51 -8.41 -3.93
N THR A 340 -5.53 -8.75 -4.73
CA THR A 340 -4.13 -8.87 -4.31
C THR A 340 -3.60 -7.56 -3.75
N ARG A 341 -4.00 -6.42 -4.30
CA ARG A 341 -3.60 -5.09 -3.82
C ARG A 341 -4.01 -4.87 -2.36
N MET A 342 -5.26 -5.20 -2.04
CA MET A 342 -5.76 -5.04 -0.67
C MET A 342 -5.09 -6.00 0.32
N MET A 343 -4.78 -7.23 -0.11
CA MET A 343 -4.23 -8.27 0.76
C MET A 343 -2.69 -8.22 0.89
N VAL A 344 -1.97 -7.58 -0.03
CA VAL A 344 -0.50 -7.54 -0.04
C VAL A 344 0.15 -7.01 1.26
N PRO A 345 -0.46 -6.11 2.05
CA PRO A 345 0.10 -5.71 3.35
C PRO A 345 0.29 -6.87 4.33
N LEU A 346 -0.36 -8.00 4.07
CA LEU A 346 -0.26 -9.21 4.89
C LEU A 346 0.88 -10.14 4.45
N LEU A 347 1.50 -9.93 3.28
CA LEU A 347 2.49 -10.88 2.72
C LEU A 347 3.67 -11.10 3.67
N ALA A 348 4.37 -10.06 4.09
CA ALA A 348 5.52 -10.17 4.97
C ALA A 348 5.14 -10.76 6.34
N PRO A 349 4.07 -10.31 7.03
CA PRO A 349 3.55 -10.96 8.23
C PRO A 349 3.28 -12.47 8.05
N ILE A 350 2.65 -12.87 6.96
CA ILE A 350 2.32 -14.27 6.66
C ILE A 350 3.59 -15.10 6.46
N VAL A 351 4.55 -14.61 5.68
CA VAL A 351 5.82 -15.31 5.45
C VAL A 351 6.58 -15.50 6.76
N ILE A 352 6.56 -14.53 7.65
CA ILE A 352 7.20 -14.64 8.98
C ILE A 352 6.55 -15.75 9.80
N VAL A 353 5.21 -15.77 9.89
CA VAL A 353 4.48 -16.85 10.61
C VAL A 353 4.86 -18.21 10.06
N PHE A 354 4.80 -18.35 8.75
CA PHE A 354 5.05 -19.59 8.05
C PHE A 354 6.50 -20.08 8.27
N ALA A 355 7.48 -19.20 8.11
CA ALA A 355 8.90 -19.51 8.27
C ALA A 355 9.23 -19.93 9.71
N ILE A 356 8.75 -19.19 10.73
CA ILE A 356 9.00 -19.52 12.14
C ILE A 356 8.34 -20.86 12.51
N THR A 357 7.09 -21.08 12.09
CA THR A 357 6.34 -22.28 12.43
C THR A 357 6.98 -23.52 11.81
N LEU A 358 7.32 -23.46 10.52
CA LEU A 358 7.93 -24.56 9.79
C LEU A 358 9.36 -24.85 10.23
N ASP A 359 10.18 -23.83 10.47
CA ASP A 359 11.54 -24.04 10.97
C ASP A 359 11.54 -24.81 12.28
N ARG A 360 10.62 -24.47 13.18
CA ARG A 360 10.45 -25.16 14.45
C ARG A 360 9.92 -26.58 14.31
N ALA A 361 8.95 -26.79 13.42
CA ALA A 361 8.40 -28.13 13.18
C ALA A 361 9.44 -29.09 12.57
N THR A 362 10.48 -28.56 11.92
CA THR A 362 11.49 -29.33 11.20
C THR A 362 12.82 -29.48 11.94
N ILE A 363 13.05 -28.75 13.04
CA ILE A 363 14.36 -28.64 13.68
C ILE A 363 14.96 -30.00 14.09
N ASN A 364 14.13 -30.97 14.48
CA ASN A 364 14.55 -32.30 14.92
C ASN A 364 14.24 -33.41 13.88
N LYS A 365 13.81 -33.07 12.66
CA LYS A 365 13.33 -34.03 11.67
C LYS A 365 14.02 -33.83 10.31
N LYS A 366 15.17 -34.47 10.09
CA LYS A 366 16.00 -34.30 8.89
C LYS A 366 15.22 -34.45 7.57
N ARG A 367 14.39 -35.51 7.44
CA ARG A 367 13.59 -35.74 6.21
C ARG A 367 12.56 -34.63 5.96
N THR A 368 11.85 -34.19 7.01
CA THR A 368 10.87 -33.11 6.91
C THR A 368 11.55 -31.77 6.61
N SER A 369 12.77 -31.53 7.13
CA SER A 369 13.56 -30.36 6.82
C SER A 369 13.98 -30.32 5.36
N ILE A 370 14.38 -31.44 4.78
CA ILE A 370 14.73 -31.53 3.33
C ILE A 370 13.49 -31.27 2.47
N ALA A 371 12.37 -31.93 2.77
CA ALA A 371 11.13 -31.73 2.02
C ALA A 371 10.65 -30.26 2.06
N PHE A 372 10.74 -29.64 3.24
CA PHE A 372 10.45 -28.22 3.39
C PHE A 372 11.39 -27.34 2.56
N PHE A 373 12.69 -27.60 2.60
CA PHE A 373 13.68 -26.84 1.84
C PHE A 373 13.43 -26.95 0.34
N VAL A 374 13.11 -28.15 -0.16
CA VAL A 374 12.76 -28.37 -1.56
C VAL A 374 11.51 -27.58 -1.95
N LEU A 375 10.45 -27.64 -1.12
CA LEU A 375 9.23 -26.87 -1.37
C LEU A 375 9.51 -25.36 -1.37
N ALA A 376 10.24 -24.85 -0.38
CA ALA A 376 10.60 -23.44 -0.31
C ALA A 376 11.43 -22.99 -1.51
N ALA A 377 12.41 -23.80 -1.93
CA ALA A 377 13.22 -23.56 -3.12
C ALA A 377 12.35 -23.51 -4.38
N SER A 378 11.40 -24.46 -4.53
CA SER A 378 10.47 -24.48 -5.68
C SER A 378 9.60 -23.24 -5.75
N LEU A 379 9.09 -22.75 -4.60
CA LEU A 379 8.31 -21.52 -4.51
C LEU A 379 9.17 -20.29 -4.87
N VAL A 380 10.40 -20.23 -4.38
CA VAL A 380 11.34 -19.14 -4.72
C VAL A 380 11.65 -19.16 -6.22
N ILE A 381 11.92 -20.32 -6.79
CA ILE A 381 12.21 -20.44 -8.23
C ILE A 381 10.99 -20.01 -9.07
N ALA A 382 9.79 -20.50 -8.73
CA ALA A 382 8.56 -20.15 -9.45
C ALA A 382 8.30 -18.63 -9.40
N ASN A 383 8.44 -18.01 -8.21
CA ASN A 383 8.28 -16.56 -8.08
C ASN A 383 9.40 -15.78 -8.78
N SER A 384 10.63 -16.31 -8.83
CA SER A 384 11.76 -15.66 -9.51
C SER A 384 11.52 -15.52 -11.01
N VAL A 385 10.92 -16.51 -11.67
CA VAL A 385 10.62 -16.44 -13.11
C VAL A 385 9.65 -15.28 -13.37
N VAL A 386 8.52 -15.24 -12.66
CA VAL A 386 7.53 -14.16 -12.80
C VAL A 386 8.12 -12.81 -12.42
N PHE A 387 8.89 -12.77 -11.32
CA PHE A 387 9.56 -11.55 -10.87
C PHE A 387 10.50 -10.96 -11.93
N VAL A 388 11.34 -11.79 -12.58
CA VAL A 388 12.27 -11.32 -13.62
C VAL A 388 11.50 -10.83 -14.83
N THR A 389 10.49 -11.57 -15.30
CA THR A 389 9.67 -11.16 -16.43
C THR A 389 8.92 -9.85 -16.17
N ASP A 390 8.34 -9.71 -14.98
CA ASP A 390 7.65 -8.48 -14.58
C ASP A 390 8.62 -7.31 -14.40
N THR A 391 9.81 -7.53 -13.79
CA THR A 391 10.84 -6.50 -13.64
C THR A 391 11.28 -5.96 -15.00
N VAL A 392 11.57 -6.83 -15.96
CA VAL A 392 11.96 -6.44 -17.32
C VAL A 392 10.81 -5.70 -18.00
N SER A 393 9.60 -6.25 -17.92
CA SER A 393 8.41 -5.62 -18.50
C SER A 393 8.16 -4.23 -17.95
N PHE A 394 8.27 -4.03 -16.64
CA PHE A 394 8.06 -2.72 -16.01
C PHE A 394 9.19 -1.74 -16.30
N ALA A 395 10.44 -2.22 -16.38
CA ALA A 395 11.58 -1.39 -16.71
C ALA A 395 11.58 -0.89 -18.16
N THR A 396 10.98 -1.66 -19.07
CA THR A 396 10.94 -1.33 -20.51
C THR A 396 9.63 -0.68 -20.93
N ASN A 397 8.51 -1.14 -20.35
CA ASN A 397 7.16 -0.68 -20.69
C ASN A 397 6.46 -0.35 -19.38
N SER A 398 6.49 0.92 -18.94
CA SER A 398 5.77 1.28 -17.73
C SER A 398 4.30 0.87 -17.86
N ARG A 399 3.72 0.34 -16.79
CA ARG A 399 2.32 -0.08 -16.80
C ARG A 399 1.40 1.11 -16.51
N HIS A 400 0.29 1.15 -17.26
CA HIS A 400 -0.75 2.17 -17.19
C HIS A 400 -0.32 3.54 -17.70
N SER A 401 -1.22 4.51 -17.65
CA SER A 401 -1.23 5.82 -18.33
C SER A 401 0.02 6.71 -18.21
N SER A 402 1.10 6.25 -17.55
CA SER A 402 2.37 7.00 -17.43
C SER A 402 3.50 6.44 -18.29
N THR A 403 3.19 5.65 -19.32
CA THR A 403 4.22 5.08 -20.22
C THR A 403 5.01 6.17 -20.95
N SER A 404 6.30 5.92 -21.20
CA SER A 404 7.09 6.79 -22.07
C SER A 404 6.43 7.00 -23.44
N GLU A 405 5.81 5.95 -24.01
CA GLU A 405 5.02 6.05 -25.23
C GLU A 405 3.82 7.00 -25.08
N SER A 406 3.13 6.97 -23.93
CA SER A 406 2.03 7.90 -23.68
C SER A 406 2.52 9.33 -23.47
N GLN A 407 3.73 9.54 -22.91
CA GLN A 407 4.29 10.88 -22.70
C GLN A 407 4.54 11.63 -24.01
N ASP A 408 4.82 10.90 -25.08
CA ASP A 408 5.14 11.46 -26.40
C ASP A 408 3.92 11.59 -27.31
N LEU A 409 2.72 11.24 -26.83
CA LEU A 409 1.50 11.45 -27.59
C LEU A 409 1.29 12.95 -27.90
N PRO A 410 0.95 13.30 -29.14
CA PRO A 410 0.82 14.68 -29.56
C PRO A 410 -0.17 15.49 -28.71
N LEU A 411 -1.27 14.89 -28.27
CA LEU A 411 -2.24 15.50 -27.34
C LEU A 411 -1.56 16.05 -26.08
N TYR A 412 -0.73 15.25 -25.41
CA TYR A 412 -0.07 15.69 -24.17
C TYR A 412 1.01 16.74 -24.43
N SER A 413 1.68 16.68 -25.58
CA SER A 413 2.64 17.71 -26.00
C SER A 413 1.94 19.06 -26.23
N PHE A 414 0.76 19.05 -26.85
CA PHE A 414 -0.06 20.23 -27.01
C PHE A 414 -0.53 20.77 -25.64
N VAL A 415 -1.06 19.93 -24.76
CA VAL A 415 -1.57 20.38 -23.45
C VAL A 415 -0.43 20.93 -22.58
N ARG A 416 0.76 20.35 -22.61
CA ARG A 416 1.95 20.86 -21.90
C ARG A 416 2.41 22.24 -22.41
N ALA A 417 2.11 22.58 -23.64
CA ALA A 417 2.41 23.91 -24.22
C ALA A 417 1.43 24.97 -23.74
N LEU A 418 0.29 24.60 -23.14
CA LEU A 418 -0.66 25.57 -22.59
C LEU A 418 -0.05 26.23 -21.33
N PRO A 419 -0.42 27.51 -21.05
CA PRO A 419 0.08 28.19 -19.86
C PRO A 419 -0.23 27.40 -18.58
N THR A 420 0.73 27.30 -17.68
CA THR A 420 0.57 26.56 -16.39
C THR A 420 -0.46 27.20 -15.45
N SER A 421 -0.80 28.47 -15.67
CA SER A 421 -1.89 29.20 -14.99
C SER A 421 -3.28 28.84 -15.53
N SER A 422 -3.38 27.99 -16.56
CA SER A 422 -4.67 27.62 -17.17
C SER A 422 -5.45 26.64 -16.28
N GLY A 423 -6.75 26.84 -16.19
CA GLY A 423 -7.67 25.86 -15.62
C GLY A 423 -7.97 24.76 -16.64
N LEU A 424 -7.67 23.49 -16.30
CA LEU A 424 -7.96 22.35 -17.15
C LEU A 424 -9.23 21.62 -16.70
N PHE A 425 -10.05 21.26 -17.68
CA PHE A 425 -11.19 20.35 -17.51
C PHE A 425 -10.95 19.06 -18.29
N SER A 426 -11.45 17.95 -17.82
CA SER A 426 -11.34 16.68 -18.55
C SER A 426 -12.47 15.72 -18.19
N ASN A 427 -12.89 14.91 -19.16
CA ASN A 427 -13.73 13.74 -18.92
C ASN A 427 -12.96 12.59 -18.24
N ALA A 428 -11.61 12.65 -18.26
CA ALA A 428 -10.75 11.68 -17.61
C ALA A 428 -9.54 12.37 -16.92
N PRO A 429 -9.73 13.15 -15.82
CA PRO A 429 -8.66 13.90 -15.15
C PRO A 429 -7.46 13.04 -14.77
N GLN A 430 -7.70 11.76 -14.43
CA GLN A 430 -6.68 10.83 -14.00
C GLN A 430 -5.74 10.42 -15.13
N GLN A 431 -6.23 10.43 -16.36
CA GLN A 431 -5.40 10.15 -17.52
C GLN A 431 -4.54 11.35 -17.90
N LEU A 432 -5.03 12.54 -17.62
CA LEU A 432 -4.33 13.79 -17.94
C LEU A 432 -3.26 14.14 -16.90
N ALA A 433 -3.57 13.98 -15.63
CA ALA A 433 -2.74 14.44 -14.51
C ALA A 433 -1.28 13.93 -14.50
N PRO A 434 -0.94 12.70 -14.96
CA PRO A 434 0.45 12.26 -15.05
C PRO A 434 1.32 13.06 -16.02
N PHE A 435 0.71 13.73 -17.00
CA PHE A 435 1.41 14.32 -18.14
C PHE A 435 1.44 15.84 -18.14
N VAL A 436 0.76 16.49 -17.19
CA VAL A 436 0.65 17.94 -17.13
C VAL A 436 0.98 18.48 -15.75
N ASP A 437 1.56 19.67 -15.71
CA ASP A 437 1.86 20.37 -14.47
C ASP A 437 0.71 21.27 -13.98
N ASN A 438 -0.30 21.45 -14.84
CA ASN A 438 -1.51 22.20 -14.51
C ASN A 438 -2.27 21.47 -13.40
N TRP A 439 -2.63 22.19 -12.36
CA TRP A 439 -3.44 21.68 -11.25
C TRP A 439 -4.27 22.82 -10.66
N PRO A 440 -5.53 22.61 -10.31
CA PRO A 440 -6.30 21.37 -10.40
C PRO A 440 -6.81 21.06 -11.82
N ILE A 441 -7.19 19.78 -12.05
CA ILE A 441 -7.88 19.33 -13.25
C ILE A 441 -9.32 19.03 -12.86
N PHE A 442 -10.27 19.78 -13.41
CA PHE A 442 -11.67 19.66 -13.05
C PHE A 442 -12.39 18.62 -13.93
N THR A 443 -13.43 17.98 -13.37
CA THR A 443 -14.39 17.22 -14.17
C THR A 443 -15.43 18.17 -14.76
N GLN A 444 -16.13 17.74 -15.83
CA GLN A 444 -17.24 18.52 -16.41
C GLN A 444 -18.32 18.90 -15.37
N PHE A 445 -18.58 18.03 -14.37
CA PHE A 445 -19.58 18.30 -13.31
C PHE A 445 -19.15 19.38 -12.32
N GLN A 446 -17.94 19.93 -12.45
CA GLN A 446 -17.42 20.97 -11.58
C GLN A 446 -17.31 22.34 -12.28
N MET A 447 -17.82 22.44 -13.49
CA MET A 447 -17.75 23.70 -14.25
C MET A 447 -18.42 24.86 -13.50
N ASP A 448 -19.49 24.59 -12.75
CA ASP A 448 -20.29 25.57 -12.02
C ASP A 448 -19.82 25.83 -10.57
N THR A 449 -18.81 25.10 -10.10
CA THR A 449 -18.37 25.26 -8.70
C THR A 449 -17.31 26.34 -8.55
N PRO A 450 -17.33 27.13 -7.45
CA PRO A 450 -16.28 28.09 -7.14
C PRO A 450 -14.91 27.41 -7.11
N ARG A 451 -13.90 28.03 -7.69
CA ARG A 451 -12.56 27.45 -7.82
C ARG A 451 -11.65 27.90 -6.71
N PRO A 452 -10.95 26.95 -6.05
CA PRO A 452 -10.00 27.29 -5.00
C PRO A 452 -8.66 27.84 -5.54
N VAL A 453 -8.39 27.71 -6.86
CA VAL A 453 -7.14 28.16 -7.48
C VAL A 453 -7.44 29.17 -8.57
N PRO A 454 -6.82 30.36 -8.56
CA PRO A 454 -6.96 31.35 -9.62
C PRO A 454 -6.48 30.76 -10.96
N CYS A 455 -7.19 31.06 -12.03
CA CYS A 455 -6.76 30.76 -13.39
C CYS A 455 -7.06 31.95 -14.30
N GLU A 456 -6.29 32.06 -15.37
CA GLU A 456 -6.46 33.12 -16.38
C GLU A 456 -7.33 32.67 -17.53
N HIS A 457 -7.11 31.47 -18.04
CA HIS A 457 -7.79 30.87 -19.17
C HIS A 457 -8.19 29.43 -18.89
N ARG A 458 -9.16 28.90 -19.62
CA ARG A 458 -9.72 27.55 -19.44
C ARG A 458 -9.64 26.74 -20.70
N TYR A 459 -9.29 25.47 -20.54
CA TYR A 459 -9.27 24.50 -21.62
C TYR A 459 -9.95 23.21 -21.18
N ALA A 460 -10.62 22.53 -22.12
CA ALA A 460 -11.14 21.20 -21.89
C ALA A 460 -10.34 20.19 -22.73
N VAL A 461 -9.84 19.14 -22.07
CA VAL A 461 -9.17 18.01 -22.72
C VAL A 461 -10.12 16.83 -22.68
N TRP A 462 -10.53 16.35 -23.85
CA TRP A 462 -11.56 15.35 -24.01
C TRP A 462 -11.01 14.11 -24.70
N TYR A 463 -10.99 12.99 -23.98
CA TYR A 463 -10.51 11.71 -24.52
C TYR A 463 -11.59 11.02 -25.31
N LYS A 464 -11.26 10.59 -26.55
CA LYS A 464 -12.14 9.78 -27.41
C LYS A 464 -12.34 8.39 -26.77
N GLY A 465 -13.54 7.82 -26.90
CA GLY A 465 -13.86 6.49 -26.34
C GLY A 465 -14.32 6.46 -24.89
N PHE A 466 -14.35 7.58 -24.17
CA PHE A 466 -15.02 7.68 -22.88
C PHE A 466 -16.50 8.06 -23.08
N SER A 467 -17.40 7.38 -22.35
CA SER A 467 -18.86 7.45 -22.56
C SER A 467 -19.55 8.81 -22.31
N LEU A 468 -18.79 9.85 -22.04
CA LEU A 468 -19.28 11.21 -21.77
C LEU A 468 -19.08 12.19 -22.96
N GLN A 469 -18.84 11.67 -24.18
CA GLN A 469 -18.61 12.50 -25.36
C GLN A 469 -19.85 13.32 -25.80
N ASP A 470 -21.04 12.90 -25.36
CA ASP A 470 -22.29 13.45 -25.90
C ASP A 470 -22.64 14.85 -25.36
N ASN A 471 -21.81 15.43 -24.48
CA ASN A 471 -22.10 16.70 -23.82
C ASN A 471 -21.12 17.83 -24.14
N ILE A 472 -20.36 17.74 -25.25
CA ILE A 472 -19.52 18.88 -25.68
C ILE A 472 -20.37 19.84 -26.49
N PRO A 473 -20.40 21.12 -26.11
CA PRO A 473 -21.15 22.11 -26.91
C PRO A 473 -20.63 22.18 -28.33
N SER A 474 -21.51 22.11 -29.29
CA SER A 474 -21.19 22.16 -30.73
C SER A 474 -20.54 23.46 -31.18
N MET A 475 -20.57 24.50 -30.35
CA MET A 475 -20.01 25.84 -30.64
C MET A 475 -18.65 26.11 -30.02
N THR A 476 -18.07 25.16 -29.23
CA THR A 476 -16.79 25.39 -28.58
C THR A 476 -15.63 25.22 -29.58
N PRO A 477 -14.73 26.21 -29.71
CA PRO A 477 -13.61 26.10 -30.63
C PRO A 477 -12.69 24.92 -30.29
N VAL A 478 -12.46 24.05 -31.27
CA VAL A 478 -11.46 22.96 -31.15
C VAL A 478 -10.10 23.55 -31.48
N LEU A 479 -9.18 23.51 -30.52
CA LEU A 479 -7.80 23.98 -30.71
C LEU A 479 -6.89 22.89 -31.23
N TYR A 480 -7.17 21.64 -30.84
CA TYR A 480 -6.37 20.48 -31.20
C TYR A 480 -7.25 19.22 -31.25
N GLU A 481 -6.96 18.33 -32.21
CA GLU A 481 -7.61 17.03 -32.34
C GLU A 481 -6.62 15.99 -32.87
N ASP A 482 -6.61 14.80 -32.26
CA ASP A 482 -5.92 13.60 -32.75
C ASP A 482 -6.75 12.33 -32.48
N GLU A 483 -6.13 11.15 -32.65
CA GLU A 483 -6.79 9.87 -32.38
C GLU A 483 -7.09 9.68 -30.87
N THR A 484 -6.29 10.29 -29.98
CA THR A 484 -6.39 10.18 -28.52
C THR A 484 -7.51 11.05 -27.97
N GLY A 485 -7.66 12.30 -28.48
CA GLY A 485 -8.63 13.23 -27.95
C GLY A 485 -8.69 14.56 -28.63
N LEU A 486 -9.39 15.49 -27.99
CA LEU A 486 -9.61 16.87 -28.43
C LEU A 486 -9.26 17.84 -27.30
N VAL A 487 -8.81 19.05 -27.70
CA VAL A 487 -8.64 20.17 -26.77
C VAL A 487 -9.53 21.33 -27.25
N PHE A 488 -10.34 21.82 -26.31
CA PHE A 488 -11.28 22.92 -26.55
C PHE A 488 -10.85 24.18 -25.80
N ASP A 489 -11.11 25.34 -26.35
CA ASP A 489 -10.99 26.63 -25.69
C ASP A 489 -12.30 27.01 -25.01
N LEU A 490 -12.29 27.08 -23.67
CA LEU A 490 -13.45 27.50 -22.88
C LEU A 490 -13.43 28.99 -22.48
N GLY A 491 -12.43 29.75 -22.97
CA GLY A 491 -12.29 31.17 -22.72
C GLY A 491 -11.72 31.56 -21.37
N LEU A 492 -11.84 32.83 -21.02
CA LEU A 492 -11.30 33.41 -19.81
C LEU A 492 -12.01 32.87 -18.52
N CYS A 493 -11.25 32.76 -17.43
CA CYS A 493 -11.79 32.27 -16.14
C CYS A 493 -12.80 33.23 -15.51
N SER A 494 -12.84 34.47 -15.92
CA SER A 494 -13.81 35.47 -15.48
C SER A 494 -15.19 35.35 -16.17
N THR A 495 -15.29 34.64 -17.28
CA THR A 495 -16.58 34.44 -18.00
C THR A 495 -17.41 33.35 -17.34
N ASN A 496 -18.72 33.53 -17.25
CA ASN A 496 -19.63 32.53 -16.74
C ASN A 496 -19.72 31.34 -17.72
N ILE A 497 -19.40 30.15 -17.29
CA ILE A 497 -19.38 28.96 -18.15
C ILE A 497 -20.80 28.55 -18.55
N ASN A 498 -21.82 28.87 -17.75
CA ASN A 498 -23.20 28.50 -18.06
C ASN A 498 -23.66 29.08 -19.38
N THR A 499 -23.05 30.22 -19.81
CA THR A 499 -23.36 30.83 -21.14
C THR A 499 -22.65 30.11 -22.29
N ILE A 500 -21.76 29.18 -22.04
CA ILE A 500 -21.06 28.40 -23.08
C ILE A 500 -21.79 27.08 -23.35
N TRP A 501 -22.60 26.61 -22.38
CA TRP A 501 -23.30 25.33 -22.41
C TRP A 501 -24.81 25.47 -22.74
N ASP A 502 -25.35 26.70 -22.76
CA ASP A 502 -26.69 27.06 -23.28
C ASP A 502 -26.63 27.28 -24.82
#